data_381982d0897b72b18582f7f7f0bcd8d3
#
_entry.id   381982d0897b72b18582f7f7f0bcd8d3
#
_cell.length_a   1.000
_cell.length_b   1.000
_cell.length_c   1.000
_cell.angle_alpha   90.00
_cell.angle_beta   90.00
_cell.angle_gamma   90.00
#
_symmetry.space_group_name_H-M   'P 1'
#
loop_
_entity.id
_entity.type
_entity.pdbx_description
1 polymer ?
#
loop_
_entity_poly.entity_id
_entity_poly.type
_entity_poly.pdbx_seq_one_letter_code
_entity_poly.pdbx_strand_id
1 'polypeptide(L)'
;DVERSRGLGDVYKRQSWYYSRVQMAIYFGGSIVCVIITRQILKRFILKSYHRSGSNEKIMLVTTYDQVSDVMNKIKQTRNWYFRISNLAIVDKNVVGEELEGLEVVANCDNLIQIASTSEIDTVFFHVDDEVPLDYKGLISQIRSMGKNVRVRLKEYSYAHGNRELEFLGNFAVATFSSRHYRIRYVAIKRIFDIVCAIVGMMIFIPMYFIMAIGLFIEGDPGSVIVQTLRVGKNGRRFYMLRFRTLRKKGIEAGAGNGIPQYTIMGRFIKALGMENLPNAWNILWDNMSVVGVNAPTLPEFLEYSHKNRNVMSMKPGMIGLWQVQRKHFTKEQSDENYVDNWSLFMDLGIIVKSLKLFFTK
;
A
#
# COMPACT_ATOMS: atom_id res chain seq x y z
N ASP A 1 -30.03 -48.03 48.87
CA ASP A 1 -30.02 -46.99 47.78
C ASP A 1 -28.91 -45.93 47.89
N VAL A 2 -28.43 -45.63 49.13
CA VAL A 2 -27.38 -44.61 49.31
C VAL A 2 -25.97 -45.13 48.89
N GLU A 3 -25.70 -46.41 49.06
CA GLU A 3 -24.41 -46.99 48.62
C GLU A 3 -24.29 -47.14 47.11
N ARG A 4 -25.41 -47.38 46.37
CA ARG A 4 -25.42 -47.44 44.90
C ARG A 4 -25.17 -46.08 44.27
N SER A 5 -25.59 -45.01 44.92
CA SER A 5 -25.39 -43.65 44.39
C SER A 5 -23.95 -43.14 44.55
N ARG A 6 -23.20 -43.61 45.60
CA ARG A 6 -21.79 -43.24 45.79
C ARG A 6 -20.85 -43.93 44.79
N GLY A 7 -21.13 -45.18 44.42
CA GLY A 7 -20.32 -45.91 43.45
C GLY A 7 -20.40 -45.34 42.01
N LEU A 8 -21.57 -44.87 41.59
CA LEU A 8 -21.78 -44.26 40.30
C LEU A 8 -21.09 -42.87 40.19
N GLY A 9 -21.12 -42.11 41.28
CA GLY A 9 -20.44 -40.79 41.31
C GLY A 9 -18.90 -40.88 41.18
N ASP A 10 -18.30 -41.92 41.77
CA ASP A 10 -16.84 -42.12 41.69
C ASP A 10 -16.39 -42.67 40.35
N VAL A 11 -17.19 -43.45 39.66
CA VAL A 11 -16.92 -43.94 38.28
C VAL A 11 -17.00 -42.78 37.31
N TYR A 12 -18.01 -41.90 37.43
CA TYR A 12 -18.12 -40.70 36.59
C TYR A 12 -16.96 -39.69 36.83
N LYS A 13 -16.55 -39.48 38.08
CA LYS A 13 -15.39 -38.61 38.40
C LYS A 13 -14.10 -39.18 37.86
N ARG A 14 -13.84 -40.47 37.93
CA ARG A 14 -12.63 -41.08 37.35
C ARG A 14 -12.63 -41.04 35.83
N GLN A 15 -13.76 -41.28 35.16
CA GLN A 15 -13.86 -41.19 33.70
C GLN A 15 -13.67 -39.75 33.23
N SER A 16 -14.23 -38.74 33.87
CA SER A 16 -14.03 -37.34 33.47
C SER A 16 -12.59 -36.88 33.67
N TRP A 17 -11.89 -37.40 34.68
CA TRP A 17 -10.50 -37.05 34.95
C TRP A 17 -9.50 -37.67 33.95
N TYR A 18 -9.77 -38.90 33.50
CA TYR A 18 -8.94 -39.59 32.54
C TYR A 18 -9.11 -39.03 31.12
N TYR A 19 -10.35 -38.78 30.70
CA TYR A 19 -10.67 -38.15 29.43
C TYR A 19 -10.11 -36.72 29.33
N SER A 20 -10.19 -35.95 30.41
CA SER A 20 -9.73 -34.55 30.39
C SER A 20 -8.22 -34.42 30.20
N ARG A 21 -7.41 -35.31 30.73
CA ARG A 21 -5.95 -35.28 30.59
C ARG A 21 -5.51 -35.64 29.19
N VAL A 22 -6.05 -36.68 28.60
CA VAL A 22 -5.73 -37.10 27.23
C VAL A 22 -6.24 -36.04 26.23
N GLN A 23 -7.47 -35.54 26.42
CA GLN A 23 -8.00 -34.45 25.60
C GLN A 23 -7.14 -33.18 25.71
N MET A 24 -6.71 -32.79 26.90
CA MET A 24 -5.79 -31.66 27.07
C MET A 24 -4.47 -31.91 26.37
N ALA A 25 -3.88 -33.08 26.51
CA ALA A 25 -2.61 -33.41 25.83
C ALA A 25 -2.72 -33.36 24.31
N ILE A 26 -3.81 -33.89 23.74
CA ILE A 26 -4.10 -33.84 22.30
C ILE A 26 -4.34 -32.37 21.86
N TYR A 27 -5.11 -31.61 22.64
CA TYR A 27 -5.39 -30.21 22.34
C TYR A 27 -4.10 -29.35 22.38
N PHE A 28 -3.26 -29.51 23.42
CA PHE A 28 -1.98 -28.81 23.51
C PHE A 28 -1.01 -29.24 22.41
N GLY A 29 -0.87 -30.54 22.16
CA GLY A 29 -0.04 -31.06 21.08
C GLY A 29 -0.52 -30.56 19.70
N GLY A 30 -1.82 -30.66 19.44
CA GLY A 30 -2.42 -30.17 18.21
C GLY A 30 -2.30 -28.65 18.04
N SER A 31 -2.46 -27.88 19.12
CA SER A 31 -2.30 -26.41 19.06
C SER A 31 -0.86 -26.00 18.77
N ILE A 32 0.13 -26.66 19.36
CA ILE A 32 1.56 -26.41 19.07
C ILE A 32 1.87 -26.71 17.62
N VAL A 33 1.43 -27.85 17.09
CA VAL A 33 1.63 -28.24 15.69
C VAL A 33 0.94 -27.23 14.76
N CYS A 34 -0.30 -26.84 15.07
CA CYS A 34 -1.04 -25.84 14.31
C CYS A 34 -0.33 -24.50 14.29
N VAL A 35 0.18 -24.03 15.42
CA VAL A 35 0.96 -22.77 15.51
C VAL A 35 2.25 -22.85 14.68
N ILE A 36 2.98 -23.97 14.75
CA ILE A 36 4.20 -24.15 13.95
C ILE A 36 3.88 -24.14 12.46
N ILE A 37 2.86 -24.88 12.03
CA ILE A 37 2.43 -24.93 10.62
C ILE A 37 1.99 -23.55 10.15
N THR A 38 1.13 -22.88 10.91
CA THR A 38 0.64 -21.54 10.60
C THR A 38 1.80 -20.55 10.50
N ARG A 39 2.74 -20.60 11.44
CA ARG A 39 3.96 -19.77 11.39
C ARG A 39 4.80 -20.02 10.15
N GLN A 40 4.99 -21.28 9.76
CA GLN A 40 5.76 -21.63 8.56
C GLN A 40 5.04 -21.18 7.27
N ILE A 41 3.72 -21.37 7.20
CA ILE A 41 2.89 -20.90 6.08
C ILE A 41 2.91 -19.38 5.99
N LEU A 42 2.69 -18.69 7.12
CA LEU A 42 2.74 -17.22 7.18
C LEU A 42 4.12 -16.68 6.78
N LYS A 43 5.20 -17.30 7.30
CA LYS A 43 6.56 -16.90 6.94
C LYS A 43 6.82 -17.07 5.44
N ARG A 44 6.44 -18.22 4.86
CA ARG A 44 6.58 -18.45 3.41
C ARG A 44 5.70 -17.53 2.58
N PHE A 45 4.46 -17.28 3.03
CA PHE A 45 3.52 -16.39 2.35
C PHE A 45 4.01 -14.94 2.39
N ILE A 46 4.44 -14.46 3.56
CA ILE A 46 4.99 -13.11 3.74
C ILE A 46 6.23 -12.93 2.87
N LEU A 47 7.21 -13.87 2.94
CA LEU A 47 8.43 -13.79 2.14
C LEU A 47 8.11 -13.82 0.64
N LYS A 48 7.22 -14.70 0.20
CA LYS A 48 6.81 -14.81 -1.21
C LYS A 48 6.00 -13.61 -1.68
N SER A 49 5.16 -13.05 -0.81
CA SER A 49 4.39 -11.84 -1.10
C SER A 49 5.30 -10.61 -1.21
N TYR A 50 6.30 -10.49 -0.33
CA TYR A 50 7.32 -9.44 -0.41
C TYR A 50 8.10 -9.48 -1.73
N HIS A 51 8.50 -10.68 -2.19
CA HIS A 51 9.20 -10.82 -3.47
C HIS A 51 8.32 -10.60 -4.71
N ARG A 52 7.03 -10.93 -4.63
CA ARG A 52 6.12 -10.93 -5.78
C ARG A 52 5.38 -9.61 -5.97
N SER A 53 5.18 -8.87 -4.90
CA SER A 53 4.31 -7.69 -4.87
C SER A 53 5.00 -6.40 -5.34
N GLY A 54 6.27 -6.42 -5.81
CA GLY A 54 7.03 -5.19 -6.04
C GLY A 54 7.16 -4.34 -4.76
N SER A 55 6.92 -4.97 -3.60
CA SER A 55 6.91 -4.37 -2.27
C SER A 55 8.31 -4.13 -1.71
N ASN A 56 9.37 -4.46 -2.48
CA ASN A 56 10.71 -4.08 -2.10
C ASN A 56 10.79 -2.56 -2.10
N GLU A 57 11.31 -2.01 -1.02
CA GLU A 57 11.57 -0.58 -0.91
C GLU A 57 12.43 -0.13 -2.09
N LYS A 58 11.91 0.79 -2.91
CA LYS A 58 12.64 1.35 -4.03
C LYS A 58 13.48 2.52 -3.53
N ILE A 59 14.80 2.41 -3.68
CA ILE A 59 15.76 3.43 -3.23
C ILE A 59 16.36 4.14 -4.44
N MET A 60 16.38 5.47 -4.37
CA MET A 60 17.23 6.30 -5.23
C MET A 60 18.56 6.52 -4.50
N LEU A 61 19.65 6.05 -5.09
CA LEU A 61 21.01 6.32 -4.60
C LEU A 61 21.50 7.66 -5.11
N VAL A 62 21.92 8.53 -4.20
CA VAL A 62 22.57 9.81 -4.50
C VAL A 62 24.04 9.70 -4.09
N THR A 63 24.96 9.80 -5.05
CA THR A 63 26.39 9.60 -4.82
C THR A 63 27.22 10.39 -5.83
N THR A 64 28.55 10.36 -5.70
CA THR A 64 29.50 10.89 -6.69
C THR A 64 29.83 9.82 -7.73
N TYR A 65 30.26 10.26 -8.92
CA TYR A 65 30.55 9.36 -10.04
C TYR A 65 31.56 8.26 -9.67
N ASP A 66 32.61 8.62 -8.98
CA ASP A 66 33.72 7.71 -8.63
C ASP A 66 33.33 6.67 -7.55
N GLN A 67 32.31 6.95 -6.76
CA GLN A 67 31.86 6.06 -5.68
C GLN A 67 30.77 5.06 -6.08
N VAL A 68 30.16 5.22 -7.26
CA VAL A 68 29.06 4.37 -7.70
C VAL A 68 29.40 2.88 -7.60
N SER A 69 30.53 2.47 -8.18
CA SER A 69 30.95 1.06 -8.21
C SER A 69 31.24 0.51 -6.81
N ASP A 70 31.88 1.28 -5.93
CA ASP A 70 32.19 0.85 -4.57
C ASP A 70 30.92 0.64 -3.76
N VAL A 71 29.97 1.60 -3.81
CA VAL A 71 28.70 1.53 -3.10
C VAL A 71 27.85 0.38 -3.62
N MET A 72 27.74 0.21 -4.94
CA MET A 72 26.96 -0.86 -5.55
C MET A 72 27.52 -2.23 -5.20
N ASN A 73 28.85 -2.40 -5.21
CA ASN A 73 29.49 -3.66 -4.84
C ASN A 73 29.26 -3.99 -3.36
N LYS A 74 29.38 -3.03 -2.45
CA LYS A 74 29.09 -3.22 -1.02
C LYS A 74 27.62 -3.58 -0.76
N ILE A 75 26.70 -3.00 -1.52
CA ILE A 75 25.27 -3.33 -1.42
C ILE A 75 24.99 -4.72 -2.00
N LYS A 76 25.56 -5.07 -3.18
CA LYS A 76 25.41 -6.40 -3.81
C LYS A 76 25.96 -7.54 -2.95
N GLN A 77 27.05 -7.33 -2.22
CA GLN A 77 27.64 -8.31 -1.30
C GLN A 77 26.74 -8.61 -0.10
N THR A 78 25.90 -7.67 0.27
CA THR A 78 24.96 -7.88 1.38
C THR A 78 23.68 -8.51 0.82
N ARG A 79 23.27 -9.64 1.36
CA ARG A 79 22.08 -10.41 0.92
C ARG A 79 20.78 -9.68 1.34
N ASN A 80 20.56 -8.50 0.76
CA ASN A 80 19.45 -7.61 1.11
C ASN A 80 18.25 -7.91 0.22
N TRP A 81 17.25 -8.54 0.77
CA TRP A 81 16.01 -8.91 0.10
C TRP A 81 14.86 -7.89 0.27
N TYR A 82 15.02 -6.89 1.14
CA TYR A 82 13.96 -5.95 1.53
C TYR A 82 14.01 -4.61 0.79
N PHE A 83 15.08 -4.29 0.07
CA PHE A 83 15.18 -3.08 -0.73
C PHE A 83 15.83 -3.33 -2.10
N ARG A 84 15.56 -2.42 -3.03
CA ARG A 84 16.17 -2.40 -4.37
C ARG A 84 16.56 -0.98 -4.72
N ILE A 85 17.79 -0.78 -5.22
CA ILE A 85 18.16 0.46 -5.86
C ILE A 85 17.53 0.46 -7.25
N SER A 86 16.67 1.45 -7.51
CA SER A 86 15.93 1.58 -8.77
C SER A 86 16.40 2.74 -9.61
N ASN A 87 16.98 3.77 -8.98
CA ASN A 87 17.38 5.02 -9.62
C ASN A 87 18.73 5.47 -9.08
N LEU A 88 19.53 6.10 -9.94
CA LEU A 88 20.82 6.66 -9.60
C LEU A 88 20.81 8.17 -9.85
N ALA A 89 21.37 8.94 -8.93
CA ALA A 89 21.59 10.37 -9.06
C ALA A 89 23.06 10.70 -8.79
N ILE A 90 23.69 11.44 -9.68
CA ILE A 90 25.09 11.84 -9.59
C ILE A 90 25.17 13.34 -9.33
N VAL A 91 25.89 13.73 -8.25
CA VAL A 91 25.87 15.13 -7.77
C VAL A 91 27.11 15.92 -8.21
N ASP A 92 28.18 15.25 -8.59
CA ASP A 92 29.48 15.89 -8.97
C ASP A 92 29.64 16.10 -10.46
N LYS A 93 28.96 15.31 -11.30
CA LYS A 93 29.04 15.37 -12.76
C LYS A 93 27.66 15.30 -13.39
N ASN A 94 27.47 15.96 -14.52
CA ASN A 94 26.22 15.87 -15.27
C ASN A 94 26.31 14.74 -16.32
N VAL A 95 25.94 13.55 -15.90
CA VAL A 95 25.95 12.30 -16.69
C VAL A 95 24.53 11.70 -16.78
N VAL A 96 23.51 12.54 -16.77
CA VAL A 96 22.10 12.11 -16.87
C VAL A 96 21.87 11.39 -18.19
N GLY A 97 21.28 10.18 -18.12
CA GLY A 97 21.04 9.30 -19.27
C GLY A 97 22.14 8.25 -19.49
N GLU A 98 23.24 8.30 -18.77
CA GLU A 98 24.25 7.24 -18.82
C GLU A 98 23.83 6.04 -17.96
N GLU A 99 24.26 4.85 -18.35
CA GLU A 99 24.05 3.62 -17.59
C GLU A 99 25.31 3.25 -16.81
N LEU A 100 25.22 3.23 -15.48
CA LEU A 100 26.29 2.87 -14.57
C LEU A 100 25.87 1.68 -13.71
N GLU A 101 26.67 0.62 -13.66
CA GLU A 101 26.42 -0.61 -12.88
C GLU A 101 25.05 -1.26 -13.17
N GLY A 102 24.50 -1.08 -14.37
CA GLY A 102 23.18 -1.58 -14.78
C GLY A 102 22.00 -0.72 -14.31
N LEU A 103 22.26 0.53 -13.93
CA LEU A 103 21.26 1.52 -13.55
C LEU A 103 21.45 2.79 -14.38
N GLU A 104 20.33 3.36 -14.84
CA GLU A 104 20.30 4.64 -15.52
C GLU A 104 20.48 5.80 -14.52
N VAL A 105 21.34 6.75 -14.84
CA VAL A 105 21.47 8.00 -14.09
C VAL A 105 20.32 8.91 -14.48
N VAL A 106 19.35 9.08 -13.58
CA VAL A 106 18.11 9.83 -13.85
C VAL A 106 18.16 11.26 -13.36
N ALA A 107 19.10 11.61 -12.47
CA ALA A 107 19.15 12.93 -11.84
C ALA A 107 20.59 13.41 -11.61
N ASN A 108 20.72 14.74 -11.59
CA ASN A 108 21.90 15.46 -11.13
C ASN A 108 21.55 16.36 -9.93
N CYS A 109 22.49 17.15 -9.44
CA CYS A 109 22.27 18.05 -8.30
C CYS A 109 21.10 19.01 -8.52
N ASP A 110 20.93 19.56 -9.74
CA ASP A 110 19.95 20.60 -10.06
C ASP A 110 18.52 20.09 -10.14
N ASN A 111 18.32 18.87 -10.67
CA ASN A 111 16.99 18.30 -10.89
C ASN A 111 16.61 17.20 -9.88
N LEU A 112 17.47 16.92 -8.88
CA LEU A 112 17.27 15.85 -7.89
C LEU A 112 15.88 15.90 -7.25
N ILE A 113 15.45 17.07 -6.78
CA ILE A 113 14.18 17.28 -6.11
C ILE A 113 12.99 17.01 -7.05
N GLN A 114 13.09 17.52 -8.29
CA GLN A 114 12.05 17.32 -9.30
C GLN A 114 11.92 15.83 -9.65
N ILE A 115 13.01 15.16 -9.93
CA ILE A 115 13.03 13.72 -10.26
C ILE A 115 12.58 12.89 -9.06
N ALA A 116 13.08 13.18 -7.85
CA ALA A 116 12.61 12.49 -6.64
C ALA A 116 11.11 12.64 -6.44
N SER A 117 10.52 13.78 -6.82
CA SER A 117 9.07 14.02 -6.67
C SER A 117 8.21 13.24 -7.66
N THR A 118 8.70 12.96 -8.87
CA THR A 118 7.96 12.29 -9.95
C THR A 118 8.24 10.80 -10.04
N SER A 119 9.39 10.35 -9.52
CA SER A 119 9.82 8.95 -9.57
C SER A 119 9.07 8.06 -8.56
N GLU A 120 8.90 6.79 -8.92
CA GLU A 120 8.28 5.76 -8.08
C GLU A 120 9.27 5.21 -7.03
N ILE A 121 9.78 6.08 -6.15
CA ILE A 121 10.73 5.73 -5.10
C ILE A 121 10.13 5.90 -3.71
N ASP A 122 10.58 5.08 -2.77
CA ASP A 122 10.16 5.12 -1.37
C ASP A 122 11.13 5.93 -0.52
N THR A 123 12.44 5.83 -0.85
CA THR A 123 13.54 6.40 -0.05
C THR A 123 14.61 6.99 -0.96
N VAL A 124 15.21 8.08 -0.52
CA VAL A 124 16.42 8.64 -1.09
C VAL A 124 17.58 8.37 -0.14
N PHE A 125 18.63 7.71 -0.64
CA PHE A 125 19.83 7.40 0.14
C PHE A 125 21.00 8.26 -0.32
N PHE A 126 21.45 9.14 0.54
CA PHE A 126 22.62 9.99 0.33
C PHE A 126 23.89 9.27 0.78
N HIS A 127 24.77 8.98 -0.18
CA HIS A 127 26.11 8.48 0.02
C HIS A 127 27.08 9.39 -0.74
N VAL A 128 27.39 10.53 -0.15
CA VAL A 128 28.25 11.57 -0.74
C VAL A 128 29.33 11.89 0.27
N ASP A 129 30.56 12.13 -0.18
CA ASP A 129 31.65 12.58 0.71
C ASP A 129 31.58 14.08 0.95
N ASP A 130 32.26 14.54 2.00
CA ASP A 130 32.27 15.94 2.47
C ASP A 130 32.86 16.95 1.47
N GLU A 131 33.47 16.46 0.40
CA GLU A 131 34.05 17.31 -0.64
C GLU A 131 33.01 18.01 -1.53
N VAL A 132 31.76 17.47 -1.56
CA VAL A 132 30.68 18.08 -2.34
C VAL A 132 29.80 18.92 -1.41
N PRO A 133 29.71 20.23 -1.62
CA PRO A 133 28.91 21.12 -0.76
C PRO A 133 27.41 20.93 -1.04
N LEU A 134 26.75 20.00 -0.34
CA LEU A 134 25.32 19.78 -0.43
C LEU A 134 24.60 20.38 0.77
N ASP A 135 23.52 21.13 0.52
CA ASP A 135 22.60 21.53 1.61
C ASP A 135 21.71 20.36 2.04
N TYR A 136 22.29 19.44 2.81
CA TYR A 136 21.54 18.28 3.35
C TYR A 136 20.29 18.69 4.11
N LYS A 137 20.31 19.79 4.85
CA LYS A 137 19.17 20.23 5.68
C LYS A 137 17.99 20.63 4.80
N GLY A 138 18.23 21.42 3.77
CA GLY A 138 17.21 21.82 2.81
C GLY A 138 16.68 20.62 2.01
N LEU A 139 17.58 19.78 1.48
CA LEU A 139 17.20 18.59 0.70
C LEU A 139 16.38 17.59 1.51
N ILE A 140 16.81 17.26 2.74
CA ILE A 140 16.09 16.35 3.62
C ILE A 140 14.69 16.90 3.92
N SER A 141 14.57 18.19 4.24
CA SER A 141 13.29 18.82 4.53
C SER A 141 12.34 18.75 3.32
N GLN A 142 12.82 19.07 2.14
CA GLN A 142 12.03 19.04 0.90
C GLN A 142 11.59 17.62 0.53
N ILE A 143 12.49 16.63 0.57
CA ILE A 143 12.17 15.24 0.24
C ILE A 143 11.16 14.67 1.25
N ARG A 144 11.33 14.96 2.54
CA ARG A 144 10.37 14.55 3.59
C ARG A 144 9.00 15.18 3.41
N SER A 145 8.93 16.45 2.99
CA SER A 145 7.65 17.11 2.72
C SER A 145 6.88 16.47 1.58
N MET A 146 7.55 15.71 0.70
CA MET A 146 6.91 14.89 -0.36
C MET A 146 6.43 13.51 0.13
N GLY A 147 6.58 13.21 1.42
CA GLY A 147 6.19 11.92 1.99
C GLY A 147 7.19 10.79 1.79
N LYS A 148 8.41 11.08 1.31
CA LYS A 148 9.47 10.09 1.09
C LYS A 148 10.44 10.04 2.27
N ASN A 149 11.03 8.87 2.49
CA ASN A 149 12.06 8.71 3.52
C ASN A 149 13.41 9.18 3.00
N VAL A 150 14.27 9.63 3.91
CA VAL A 150 15.64 9.99 3.60
C VAL A 150 16.58 9.21 4.50
N ARG A 151 17.60 8.58 3.89
CA ARG A 151 18.72 7.95 4.58
C ARG A 151 19.99 8.69 4.25
N VAL A 152 20.79 8.94 5.27
CA VAL A 152 22.07 9.63 5.08
C VAL A 152 23.15 8.79 5.75
N ARG A 153 24.29 8.62 5.10
CA ARG A 153 25.46 7.97 5.67
C ARG A 153 25.93 8.71 6.93
N LEU A 154 26.33 7.98 7.94
CA LEU A 154 26.61 8.57 9.28
C LEU A 154 27.74 9.60 9.32
N LYS A 155 28.64 9.62 8.33
CA LYS A 155 29.69 10.62 8.25
C LYS A 155 29.15 12.03 8.03
N GLU A 156 28.04 12.16 7.26
CA GLU A 156 27.39 13.43 6.87
C GLU A 156 26.33 13.88 7.91
N TYR A 157 26.37 13.30 9.08
CA TYR A 157 25.28 13.31 10.04
C TYR A 157 25.13 14.60 10.88
N SER A 158 26.12 15.46 10.92
CA SER A 158 26.18 16.61 11.86
C SER A 158 25.06 17.65 11.67
N TYR A 159 24.31 17.60 10.57
CA TYR A 159 23.48 18.73 10.12
C TYR A 159 21.98 18.52 10.19
N ALA A 160 21.49 17.30 10.43
CA ALA A 160 20.05 17.02 10.35
C ALA A 160 19.38 16.97 11.73
N HIS A 161 18.46 17.89 11.98
CA HIS A 161 17.59 17.89 13.15
C HIS A 161 16.25 17.21 12.81
N GLY A 162 15.79 16.26 13.61
CA GLY A 162 14.50 15.59 13.47
C GLY A 162 14.44 14.20 14.05
N ASN A 163 13.25 13.57 13.98
CA ASN A 163 13.07 12.17 14.38
C ASN A 163 13.87 11.25 13.45
N ARG A 164 14.80 10.52 13.99
CA ARG A 164 15.79 9.69 13.30
C ARG A 164 15.85 8.32 13.94
N GLU A 165 16.02 7.32 13.11
CA GLU A 165 16.32 5.96 13.51
C GLU A 165 17.68 5.57 12.92
N LEU A 166 18.54 4.99 13.74
CA LEU A 166 19.81 4.46 13.28
C LEU A 166 19.57 3.05 12.77
N GLU A 167 19.86 2.83 11.51
CA GLU A 167 19.67 1.55 10.83
C GLU A 167 20.92 1.14 10.06
N PHE A 168 20.96 -0.12 9.64
CA PHE A 168 21.97 -0.59 8.72
C PHE A 168 21.36 -0.83 7.33
N LEU A 169 21.88 -0.17 6.32
CA LEU A 169 21.57 -0.42 4.92
C LEU A 169 22.72 -1.25 4.32
N GLY A 170 22.58 -2.57 4.32
CA GLY A 170 23.71 -3.43 4.03
C GLY A 170 24.78 -3.26 5.08
N ASN A 171 26.00 -2.94 4.63
CA ASN A 171 27.14 -2.68 5.50
C ASN A 171 27.29 -1.19 5.91
N PHE A 172 26.34 -0.33 5.51
CA PHE A 172 26.37 1.08 5.85
C PHE A 172 25.53 1.37 7.07
N ALA A 173 26.12 2.02 8.06
CA ALA A 173 25.36 2.63 9.15
C ALA A 173 24.74 3.94 8.63
N VAL A 174 23.41 4.04 8.68
CA VAL A 174 22.64 5.17 8.14
C VAL A 174 21.73 5.77 9.20
N ALA A 175 21.50 7.08 9.10
CA ALA A 175 20.42 7.74 9.79
C ALA A 175 19.20 7.82 8.88
N THR A 176 18.09 7.24 9.31
CA THR A 176 16.81 7.27 8.59
C THR A 176 15.94 8.39 9.10
N PHE A 177 15.57 9.30 8.21
CA PHE A 177 14.61 10.38 8.49
C PHE A 177 13.28 10.00 7.86
N SER A 178 12.39 9.44 8.66
CA SER A 178 11.05 9.04 8.21
C SER A 178 10.13 10.25 8.13
N SER A 179 9.33 10.32 7.07
CA SER A 179 8.31 11.36 6.91
C SER A 179 7.23 11.24 7.97
N ARG A 180 6.91 10.02 8.39
CA ARG A 180 5.89 9.72 9.42
C ARG A 180 6.18 8.43 10.16
N HIS A 181 5.98 8.47 11.50
CA HIS A 181 6.09 7.33 12.40
C HIS A 181 4.71 6.75 12.69
N TYR A 182 4.20 5.91 11.78
CA TYR A 182 3.10 5.04 12.16
C TYR A 182 3.64 3.83 12.91
N ARG A 183 3.13 3.59 14.13
CA ARG A 183 3.51 2.37 14.86
C ARG A 183 3.20 1.15 14.00
N ILE A 184 4.20 0.34 13.73
CA ILE A 184 4.11 -0.86 12.86
C ILE A 184 2.90 -1.73 13.20
N ARG A 185 2.55 -1.83 14.49
CA ARG A 185 1.37 -2.57 14.96
C ARG A 185 0.07 -2.07 14.34
N TYR A 186 -0.15 -0.77 14.26
CA TYR A 186 -1.38 -0.23 13.66
C TYR A 186 -1.45 -0.45 12.16
N VAL A 187 -0.32 -0.37 11.47
CA VAL A 187 -0.23 -0.68 10.03
C VAL A 187 -0.53 -2.16 9.79
N ALA A 188 0.00 -3.06 10.64
CA ALA A 188 -0.28 -4.49 10.54
C ALA A 188 -1.76 -4.82 10.82
N ILE A 189 -2.37 -4.23 11.86
CA ILE A 189 -3.79 -4.41 12.16
C ILE A 189 -4.66 -3.90 11.00
N LYS A 190 -4.34 -2.72 10.46
CA LYS A 190 -5.02 -2.20 9.26
C LYS A 190 -4.93 -3.19 8.10
N ARG A 191 -3.75 -3.75 7.86
CA ARG A 191 -3.57 -4.71 6.76
C ARG A 191 -4.41 -5.97 6.92
N ILE A 192 -4.47 -6.53 8.13
CA ILE A 192 -5.32 -7.68 8.44
C ILE A 192 -6.79 -7.32 8.17
N PHE A 193 -7.23 -6.16 8.66
CA PHE A 193 -8.58 -5.67 8.44
C PHE A 193 -8.89 -5.51 6.94
N ASP A 194 -7.98 -4.89 6.17
CA ASP A 194 -8.12 -4.72 4.72
C ASP A 194 -8.28 -6.07 4.01
N ILE A 195 -7.49 -7.08 4.38
CA ILE A 195 -7.55 -8.43 3.79
C ILE A 195 -8.89 -9.09 4.10
N VAL A 196 -9.35 -9.03 5.36
CA VAL A 196 -10.65 -9.61 5.76
C VAL A 196 -11.79 -8.96 4.97
N CYS A 197 -11.83 -7.64 4.90
CA CYS A 197 -12.83 -6.91 4.11
C CYS A 197 -12.74 -7.24 2.61
N ALA A 198 -11.52 -7.40 2.07
CA ALA A 198 -11.33 -7.75 0.66
C ALA A 198 -11.82 -9.17 0.35
N ILE A 199 -11.64 -10.13 1.26
CA ILE A 199 -12.17 -11.50 1.11
C ILE A 199 -13.70 -11.46 1.07
N VAL A 200 -14.34 -10.73 2.00
CA VAL A 200 -15.80 -10.54 2.01
C VAL A 200 -16.25 -9.84 0.72
N GLY A 201 -15.55 -8.78 0.31
CA GLY A 201 -15.81 -8.09 -0.95
C GLY A 201 -15.70 -9.00 -2.17
N MET A 202 -14.73 -9.93 -2.17
CA MET A 202 -14.55 -10.90 -3.25
C MET A 202 -15.67 -11.94 -3.29
N MET A 203 -16.18 -12.37 -2.13
CA MET A 203 -17.34 -13.27 -2.06
C MET A 203 -18.60 -12.63 -2.67
N ILE A 204 -18.78 -11.31 -2.54
CA ILE A 204 -19.88 -10.56 -3.15
C ILE A 204 -19.59 -10.28 -4.63
N PHE A 205 -18.33 -10.01 -4.97
CA PHE A 205 -17.91 -9.69 -6.34
C PHE A 205 -18.17 -10.84 -7.31
N ILE A 206 -17.89 -12.09 -6.93
CA ILE A 206 -18.02 -13.25 -7.83
C ILE A 206 -19.46 -13.40 -8.36
N PRO A 207 -20.51 -13.52 -7.52
CA PRO A 207 -21.89 -13.62 -8.03
C PRO A 207 -22.31 -12.35 -8.79
N MET A 208 -21.90 -11.16 -8.33
CA MET A 208 -22.23 -9.90 -9.00
C MET A 208 -21.60 -9.79 -10.39
N TYR A 209 -20.40 -10.35 -10.57
CA TYR A 209 -19.76 -10.42 -11.89
C TYR A 209 -20.60 -11.21 -12.90
N PHE A 210 -21.13 -12.38 -12.49
CA PHE A 210 -22.00 -13.18 -13.37
C PHE A 210 -23.32 -12.48 -13.67
N ILE A 211 -23.94 -11.85 -12.67
CA ILE A 211 -25.17 -11.06 -12.86
C ILE A 211 -24.94 -9.95 -13.88
N MET A 212 -23.83 -9.21 -13.74
CA MET A 212 -23.44 -8.16 -14.67
C MET A 212 -23.15 -8.70 -16.07
N ALA A 213 -22.45 -9.84 -16.18
CA ALA A 213 -22.12 -10.45 -17.46
C ALA A 213 -23.39 -10.87 -18.24
N ILE A 214 -24.32 -11.54 -17.55
CA ILE A 214 -25.61 -11.97 -18.13
C ILE A 214 -26.46 -10.75 -18.50
N GLY A 215 -26.55 -9.76 -17.63
CA GLY A 215 -27.34 -8.55 -17.86
C GLY A 215 -26.83 -7.76 -19.07
N LEU A 216 -25.52 -7.55 -19.20
CA LEU A 216 -24.92 -6.87 -20.36
C LEU A 216 -25.11 -7.66 -21.65
N PHE A 217 -25.13 -8.99 -21.60
CA PHE A 217 -25.42 -9.85 -22.75
C PHE A 217 -26.88 -9.69 -23.21
N ILE A 218 -27.83 -9.70 -22.24
CA ILE A 218 -29.26 -9.50 -22.54
C ILE A 218 -29.54 -8.09 -23.10
N GLU A 219 -28.81 -7.07 -22.62
CA GLU A 219 -28.95 -5.71 -23.15
C GLU A 219 -28.39 -5.51 -24.57
N GLY A 220 -27.79 -6.55 -25.18
CA GLY A 220 -27.18 -6.48 -26.50
C GLY A 220 -25.91 -5.62 -26.56
N ASP A 221 -25.24 -5.43 -25.41
CA ASP A 221 -23.95 -4.73 -25.29
C ASP A 221 -22.86 -5.64 -24.69
N PRO A 222 -22.58 -6.77 -25.38
CA PRO A 222 -21.60 -7.73 -24.89
C PRO A 222 -20.18 -7.12 -24.90
N GLY A 223 -19.36 -7.50 -23.94
CA GLY A 223 -17.98 -7.05 -23.83
C GLY A 223 -17.44 -7.18 -22.42
N SER A 224 -16.33 -6.51 -22.15
CA SER A 224 -15.71 -6.58 -20.83
C SER A 224 -16.65 -6.06 -19.74
N VAL A 225 -16.88 -6.88 -18.72
CA VAL A 225 -17.67 -6.52 -17.53
C VAL A 225 -16.90 -5.56 -16.62
N ILE A 226 -15.56 -5.62 -16.68
CA ILE A 226 -14.65 -4.81 -15.88
C ILE A 226 -13.90 -3.84 -16.76
N VAL A 227 -13.82 -2.60 -16.33
CA VAL A 227 -13.02 -1.54 -16.93
C VAL A 227 -11.81 -1.28 -16.05
N GLN A 228 -10.66 -1.14 -16.68
CA GLN A 228 -9.39 -0.85 -16.02
C GLN A 228 -9.00 0.60 -16.30
N THR A 229 -8.61 1.33 -15.26
CA THR A 229 -8.10 2.69 -15.39
C THR A 229 -6.75 2.82 -14.69
N LEU A 230 -5.74 3.36 -15.39
CA LEU A 230 -4.43 3.59 -14.82
C LEU A 230 -4.52 4.70 -13.78
N ARG A 231 -4.04 4.41 -12.57
CA ARG A 231 -4.05 5.31 -11.42
C ARG A 231 -2.69 5.31 -10.72
N VAL A 232 -2.45 6.36 -9.95
CA VAL A 232 -1.26 6.50 -9.13
C VAL A 232 -1.60 6.14 -7.68
N GLY A 233 -0.80 5.26 -7.10
CA GLY A 233 -0.93 4.77 -5.74
C GLY A 233 0.17 5.28 -4.81
N LYS A 234 0.42 4.53 -3.73
CA LYS A 234 1.42 4.87 -2.72
C LYS A 234 2.79 5.09 -3.35
N ASN A 235 3.46 6.17 -2.94
CA ASN A 235 4.81 6.58 -3.37
C ASN A 235 4.97 6.75 -4.89
N GLY A 236 3.88 7.05 -5.61
CA GLY A 236 3.91 7.26 -7.06
C GLY A 236 3.76 5.97 -7.88
N ARG A 237 3.60 4.79 -7.26
CA ARG A 237 3.48 3.50 -7.95
C ARG A 237 2.20 3.46 -8.78
N ARG A 238 2.30 3.06 -10.04
CA ARG A 238 1.18 2.96 -10.95
C ARG A 238 0.49 1.61 -10.81
N PHE A 239 -0.84 1.61 -10.86
CA PHE A 239 -1.64 0.39 -10.82
C PHE A 239 -2.92 0.56 -11.62
N TYR A 240 -3.55 -0.55 -12.02
CA TYR A 240 -4.84 -0.54 -12.70
C TYR A 240 -5.98 -0.65 -11.69
N MET A 241 -6.75 0.43 -11.56
CA MET A 241 -7.98 0.44 -10.77
C MET A 241 -9.08 -0.26 -11.54
N LEU A 242 -9.75 -1.20 -10.89
CA LEU A 242 -10.78 -2.05 -11.47
C LEU A 242 -12.17 -1.55 -11.10
N ARG A 243 -13.05 -1.43 -12.09
CA ARG A 243 -14.45 -1.04 -11.87
C ARG A 243 -15.38 -1.86 -12.73
N PHE A 244 -16.62 -2.08 -12.26
CA PHE A 244 -17.66 -2.58 -13.15
C PHE A 244 -17.95 -1.57 -14.24
N ARG A 245 -18.16 -2.08 -15.47
CA ARG A 245 -18.55 -1.25 -16.60
C ARG A 245 -19.98 -0.76 -16.41
N THR A 246 -20.15 0.56 -16.35
CA THR A 246 -21.46 1.19 -16.18
C THR A 246 -21.94 1.88 -17.46
N LEU A 247 -21.03 2.18 -18.38
CA LEU A 247 -21.34 2.86 -19.66
C LEU A 247 -21.43 1.86 -20.82
N ARG A 248 -22.24 2.19 -21.80
CA ARG A 248 -22.30 1.42 -23.06
C ARG A 248 -20.97 1.50 -23.82
N LYS A 249 -20.64 0.44 -24.57
CA LYS A 249 -19.39 0.36 -25.33
C LYS A 249 -19.22 1.53 -26.28
N LYS A 250 -20.25 1.89 -27.03
CA LYS A 250 -20.27 3.08 -27.90
C LYS A 250 -20.05 4.39 -27.12
N GLY A 251 -20.50 4.48 -25.89
CA GLY A 251 -20.29 5.63 -25.02
C GLY A 251 -18.87 5.72 -24.44
N ILE A 252 -18.15 4.61 -24.30
CA ILE A 252 -16.75 4.57 -23.89
C ILE A 252 -15.85 4.99 -25.05
N GLU A 253 -16.13 4.50 -26.26
CA GLU A 253 -15.40 4.87 -27.47
C GLU A 253 -15.63 6.35 -27.87
N ALA A 254 -16.83 6.87 -27.60
CA ALA A 254 -17.18 8.28 -27.78
C ALA A 254 -16.76 9.20 -26.64
N GLY A 255 -16.21 8.67 -25.56
CA GLY A 255 -15.86 9.39 -24.32
C GLY A 255 -14.77 10.46 -24.41
N ALA A 256 -14.28 10.73 -25.61
CA ALA A 256 -13.47 11.91 -25.93
C ALA A 256 -14.30 13.04 -26.61
N GLY A 257 -15.58 12.86 -26.85
CA GLY A 257 -16.45 13.84 -27.48
C GLY A 257 -17.61 14.25 -26.59
N ASN A 258 -18.19 15.42 -26.85
CA ASN A 258 -19.26 16.11 -26.09
C ASN A 258 -20.61 15.34 -26.00
N GLY A 259 -20.58 14.00 -25.94
CA GLY A 259 -21.75 13.15 -25.84
C GLY A 259 -22.21 12.90 -24.41
N ILE A 260 -23.54 12.89 -24.20
CA ILE A 260 -24.13 12.50 -22.90
C ILE A 260 -23.77 11.03 -22.60
N PRO A 261 -23.19 10.73 -21.44
CA PRO A 261 -22.77 9.37 -21.10
C PRO A 261 -23.99 8.44 -21.04
N GLN A 262 -24.04 7.47 -21.98
CA GLN A 262 -25.10 6.48 -22.01
C GLN A 262 -24.79 5.33 -21.07
N TYR A 263 -25.55 5.25 -19.98
CA TYR A 263 -25.44 4.14 -19.03
C TYR A 263 -26.17 2.90 -19.55
N THR A 264 -25.62 1.71 -19.29
CA THR A 264 -26.36 0.46 -19.41
C THR A 264 -27.40 0.36 -18.29
N ILE A 265 -28.44 -0.46 -18.42
CA ILE A 265 -29.43 -0.70 -17.35
C ILE A 265 -28.72 -1.33 -16.16
N MET A 266 -27.88 -2.34 -16.41
CA MET A 266 -27.05 -2.96 -15.39
C MET A 266 -26.07 -1.97 -14.75
N GLY A 267 -25.49 -1.05 -15.54
CA GLY A 267 -24.64 0.02 -15.04
C GLY A 267 -25.35 0.98 -14.11
N ARG A 268 -26.60 1.33 -14.38
CA ARG A 268 -27.45 2.11 -13.46
C ARG A 268 -27.75 1.35 -12.18
N PHE A 269 -28.07 0.07 -12.29
CA PHE A 269 -28.33 -0.81 -11.14
C PHE A 269 -27.11 -0.91 -10.22
N ILE A 270 -25.92 -1.24 -10.75
CA ILE A 270 -24.71 -1.36 -9.94
C ILE A 270 -24.29 -0.04 -9.28
N LYS A 271 -24.51 1.09 -9.99
CA LYS A 271 -24.24 2.44 -9.50
C LYS A 271 -25.23 2.85 -8.39
N ALA A 272 -26.50 2.47 -8.52
CA ALA A 272 -27.50 2.67 -7.48
C ALA A 272 -27.15 1.90 -6.20
N LEU A 273 -26.64 0.67 -6.36
CA LEU A 273 -26.13 -0.13 -5.24
C LEU A 273 -24.76 0.36 -4.72
N GLY A 274 -24.11 1.37 -5.32
CA GLY A 274 -22.79 1.83 -4.90
C GLY A 274 -21.67 0.80 -5.05
N MET A 275 -21.91 -0.29 -5.79
CA MET A 275 -20.99 -1.44 -5.89
C MET A 275 -20.05 -1.37 -7.10
N GLU A 276 -19.98 -0.22 -7.80
CA GLU A 276 -19.14 -0.05 -8.99
C GLU A 276 -17.66 -0.32 -8.74
N ASN A 277 -17.19 -0.07 -7.52
CA ASN A 277 -15.79 -0.23 -7.10
C ASN A 277 -15.48 -1.63 -6.51
N LEU A 278 -16.45 -2.53 -6.41
CA LEU A 278 -16.29 -3.84 -5.77
C LEU A 278 -15.15 -4.69 -6.37
N PRO A 279 -14.86 -4.64 -7.71
CA PRO A 279 -13.70 -5.34 -8.28
C PRO A 279 -12.35 -4.92 -7.69
N ASN A 280 -12.24 -3.74 -7.03
CA ASN A 280 -11.03 -3.32 -6.35
C ASN A 280 -10.69 -4.14 -5.10
N ALA A 281 -11.58 -5.00 -4.62
CA ALA A 281 -11.24 -6.02 -3.62
C ALA A 281 -10.00 -6.82 -4.04
N TRP A 282 -9.84 -7.08 -5.34
CA TRP A 282 -8.64 -7.68 -5.91
C TRP A 282 -7.38 -6.83 -5.68
N ASN A 283 -7.45 -5.54 -5.96
CA ASN A 283 -6.34 -4.60 -5.71
C ASN A 283 -5.96 -4.49 -4.24
N ILE A 284 -6.93 -4.65 -3.33
CA ILE A 284 -6.66 -4.66 -1.89
C ILE A 284 -5.90 -5.93 -1.51
N LEU A 285 -6.26 -7.10 -2.03
CA LEU A 285 -5.54 -8.35 -1.80
C LEU A 285 -4.10 -8.27 -2.33
N TRP A 286 -3.89 -7.65 -3.49
CA TRP A 286 -2.56 -7.45 -4.10
C TRP A 286 -1.77 -6.28 -3.50
N ASP A 287 -2.24 -5.67 -2.42
CA ASP A 287 -1.54 -4.59 -1.71
C ASP A 287 -1.43 -3.25 -2.45
N ASN A 288 -2.10 -3.09 -3.59
CA ASN A 288 -2.13 -1.84 -4.34
C ASN A 288 -3.06 -0.79 -3.70
N MET A 289 -4.11 -1.26 -3.02
CA MET A 289 -5.13 -0.44 -2.38
C MET A 289 -5.41 -0.88 -0.94
N SER A 290 -6.14 -0.05 -0.22
CA SER A 290 -6.72 -0.31 1.10
C SER A 290 -8.24 -0.15 1.03
N VAL A 291 -8.97 -0.64 2.02
CA VAL A 291 -10.43 -0.39 2.13
C VAL A 291 -10.68 1.11 2.32
N VAL A 292 -9.99 1.70 3.28
CA VAL A 292 -10.05 3.15 3.55
C VAL A 292 -8.69 3.76 3.24
N GLY A 293 -8.68 4.85 2.49
CA GLY A 293 -7.45 5.54 2.11
C GLY A 293 -7.71 6.83 1.33
N VAL A 294 -6.64 7.37 0.77
CA VAL A 294 -6.65 8.58 -0.04
C VAL A 294 -7.25 8.31 -1.44
N ASN A 295 -7.59 9.37 -2.16
CA ASN A 295 -8.01 9.22 -3.54
C ASN A 295 -6.84 8.72 -4.42
N ALA A 296 -7.13 7.90 -5.43
CA ALA A 296 -6.17 7.48 -6.44
C ALA A 296 -6.23 8.45 -7.64
N PRO A 297 -5.32 9.42 -7.78
CA PRO A 297 -5.33 10.36 -8.89
C PRO A 297 -5.00 9.65 -10.21
N THR A 298 -5.42 10.25 -11.33
CA THR A 298 -4.90 9.92 -12.65
C THR A 298 -3.46 10.40 -12.78
N LEU A 299 -2.73 9.90 -13.76
CA LEU A 299 -1.34 10.34 -13.99
C LEU A 299 -1.24 11.86 -14.28
N PRO A 300 -2.10 12.48 -15.11
CA PRO A 300 -2.11 13.93 -15.30
C PRO A 300 -2.38 14.70 -13.98
N GLU A 301 -3.43 14.30 -13.23
CA GLU A 301 -3.74 14.93 -11.93
C GLU A 301 -2.55 14.84 -10.95
N PHE A 302 -1.86 13.70 -10.92
CA PHE A 302 -0.68 13.53 -10.06
C PHE A 302 0.48 14.45 -10.45
N LEU A 303 0.70 14.64 -11.73
CA LEU A 303 1.77 15.54 -12.23
C LEU A 303 1.49 17.02 -11.91
N GLU A 304 0.21 17.39 -11.81
CA GLU A 304 -0.22 18.74 -11.41
C GLU A 304 -0.12 18.98 -9.90
N TYR A 305 -0.02 17.91 -9.09
CA TYR A 305 0.11 18.04 -7.64
C TYR A 305 1.39 18.81 -7.28
N SER A 306 1.23 19.84 -6.41
CA SER A 306 2.37 20.53 -5.80
C SER A 306 3.18 19.56 -4.93
N HIS A 307 4.44 19.89 -4.64
CA HIS A 307 5.29 19.08 -3.76
C HIS A 307 4.62 18.79 -2.40
N LYS A 308 3.88 19.77 -1.86
CA LYS A 308 3.13 19.61 -0.60
C LYS A 308 2.01 18.57 -0.73
N ASN A 309 1.24 18.63 -1.81
CA ASN A 309 0.10 17.72 -2.04
C ASN A 309 0.55 16.28 -2.33
N ARG A 310 1.78 16.08 -2.81
CA ARG A 310 2.36 14.73 -3.03
C ARG A 310 2.55 13.94 -1.75
N ASN A 311 2.63 14.58 -0.58
CA ASN A 311 2.66 13.90 0.70
C ASN A 311 1.44 12.98 0.91
N VAL A 312 0.31 13.28 0.29
CA VAL A 312 -0.90 12.44 0.29
C VAL A 312 -0.59 11.04 -0.24
N MET A 313 0.34 10.91 -1.19
CA MET A 313 0.77 9.62 -1.76
C MET A 313 1.68 8.78 -0.82
N SER A 314 1.99 9.25 0.38
CA SER A 314 2.68 8.42 1.40
C SER A 314 1.79 7.27 1.92
N MET A 315 0.47 7.35 1.71
CA MET A 315 -0.50 6.31 2.07
C MET A 315 -1.07 5.61 0.83
N LYS A 316 -1.65 4.42 1.05
CA LYS A 316 -2.31 3.68 -0.03
C LYS A 316 -3.64 4.33 -0.39
N PRO A 317 -4.01 4.32 -1.67
CA PRO A 317 -5.34 4.72 -2.08
C PRO A 317 -6.39 3.77 -1.51
N GLY A 318 -7.56 4.35 -1.16
CA GLY A 318 -8.69 3.62 -0.61
C GLY A 318 -9.79 3.37 -1.63
N MET A 319 -10.52 2.26 -1.43
CA MET A 319 -11.80 2.04 -2.10
C MET A 319 -12.85 3.05 -1.59
N ILE A 320 -12.75 3.41 -0.30
CA ILE A 320 -13.53 4.44 0.38
C ILE A 320 -12.55 5.51 0.89
N GLY A 321 -12.90 6.79 0.71
CA GLY A 321 -12.09 7.92 1.17
C GLY A 321 -12.86 8.91 2.01
N LEU A 322 -12.15 9.70 2.82
CA LEU A 322 -12.74 10.74 3.66
C LEU A 322 -13.52 11.76 2.82
N TRP A 323 -13.02 12.09 1.60
CA TRP A 323 -13.68 12.99 0.66
C TRP A 323 -15.10 12.53 0.25
N GLN A 324 -15.37 11.22 0.24
CA GLN A 324 -16.72 10.71 -0.07
C GLN A 324 -17.73 11.05 1.02
N VAL A 325 -17.26 11.11 2.26
CA VAL A 325 -18.07 11.33 3.46
C VAL A 325 -18.21 12.82 3.80
N GLN A 326 -17.23 13.64 3.40
CA GLN A 326 -17.16 15.07 3.74
C GLN A 326 -17.36 16.00 2.52
N ARG A 327 -17.95 15.53 1.43
CA ARG A 327 -18.14 16.26 0.16
C ARG A 327 -18.68 17.70 0.29
N LYS A 328 -19.40 18.01 1.37
CA LYS A 328 -20.04 19.32 1.57
C LYS A 328 -19.10 20.39 2.15
N HIS A 329 -17.96 19.98 2.72
CA HIS A 329 -17.15 20.88 3.56
C HIS A 329 -15.71 21.06 3.07
N PHE A 330 -15.16 20.10 2.31
CA PHE A 330 -13.76 20.10 1.92
C PHE A 330 -13.58 19.70 0.46
N THR A 331 -12.52 20.21 -0.19
CA THR A 331 -12.07 19.68 -1.47
C THR A 331 -11.52 18.26 -1.31
N LYS A 332 -11.33 17.53 -2.42
CA LYS A 332 -10.74 16.20 -2.37
C LYS A 332 -9.33 16.23 -1.75
N GLU A 333 -8.52 17.18 -2.19
CA GLU A 333 -7.13 17.32 -1.75
C GLU A 333 -7.07 17.64 -0.25
N GLN A 334 -7.86 18.58 0.23
CA GLN A 334 -7.93 18.92 1.66
C GLN A 334 -8.40 17.74 2.52
N SER A 335 -9.36 16.96 2.02
CA SER A 335 -9.84 15.76 2.72
C SER A 335 -8.76 14.70 2.80
N ASP A 336 -7.99 14.50 1.72
CA ASP A 336 -6.91 13.53 1.67
C ASP A 336 -5.72 13.96 2.54
N GLU A 337 -5.35 15.25 2.54
CA GLU A 337 -4.35 15.80 3.46
C GLU A 337 -4.77 15.59 4.92
N ASN A 338 -6.00 15.94 5.27
CA ASN A 338 -6.53 15.75 6.62
C ASN A 338 -6.52 14.26 7.03
N TYR A 339 -6.88 13.37 6.12
CA TYR A 339 -6.80 11.92 6.38
C TYR A 339 -5.38 11.47 6.67
N VAL A 340 -4.41 11.88 5.86
CA VAL A 340 -3.01 11.50 6.01
C VAL A 340 -2.41 12.08 7.28
N ASP A 341 -2.77 13.32 7.65
CA ASP A 341 -2.23 14.00 8.84
C ASP A 341 -2.76 13.43 10.16
N ASN A 342 -4.03 13.03 10.17
CA ASN A 342 -4.72 12.59 11.38
C ASN A 342 -5.11 11.11 11.37
N TRP A 343 -4.47 10.30 10.51
CA TRP A 343 -4.83 8.90 10.37
C TRP A 343 -4.75 8.12 11.67
N SER A 344 -5.81 7.36 11.93
CA SER A 344 -5.90 6.38 13.00
C SER A 344 -6.85 5.24 12.58
N LEU A 345 -6.72 4.07 13.20
CA LEU A 345 -7.65 2.94 12.97
C LEU A 345 -9.11 3.32 13.30
N PHE A 346 -9.32 4.16 14.31
CA PHE A 346 -10.67 4.65 14.65
C PHE A 346 -11.23 5.58 13.58
N MET A 347 -10.37 6.37 12.93
CA MET A 347 -10.78 7.21 11.80
C MET A 347 -11.24 6.34 10.62
N ASP A 348 -10.52 5.26 10.30
CA ASP A 348 -10.93 4.31 9.26
C ASP A 348 -12.31 3.72 9.56
N LEU A 349 -12.52 3.25 10.80
CA LEU A 349 -13.81 2.71 11.23
C LEU A 349 -14.93 3.75 11.12
N GLY A 350 -14.65 4.98 11.54
CA GLY A 350 -15.59 6.10 11.44
C GLY A 350 -15.98 6.43 10.00
N ILE A 351 -15.02 6.37 9.06
CA ILE A 351 -15.27 6.59 7.63
C ILE A 351 -16.15 5.48 7.07
N ILE A 352 -15.90 4.21 7.42
CA ILE A 352 -16.71 3.08 6.98
C ILE A 352 -18.15 3.22 7.47
N VAL A 353 -18.36 3.46 8.77
CA VAL A 353 -19.69 3.62 9.35
C VAL A 353 -20.45 4.79 8.70
N LYS A 354 -19.80 5.92 8.52
CA LYS A 354 -20.42 7.09 7.84
C LYS A 354 -20.71 6.80 6.38
N SER A 355 -19.85 6.07 5.67
CA SER A 355 -20.08 5.67 4.27
C SER A 355 -21.29 4.73 4.15
N LEU A 356 -21.41 3.76 5.04
CA LEU A 356 -22.59 2.89 5.11
C LEU A 356 -23.87 3.68 5.40
N LYS A 357 -23.82 4.62 6.35
CA LYS A 357 -24.98 5.48 6.64
C LYS A 357 -25.40 6.29 5.42
N LEU A 358 -24.46 6.88 4.69
CA LEU A 358 -24.74 7.62 3.45
C LEU A 358 -25.36 6.72 2.35
N PHE A 359 -25.00 5.45 2.33
CA PHE A 359 -25.59 4.48 1.40
C PHE A 359 -27.06 4.22 1.69
N PHE A 360 -27.45 4.07 2.97
CA PHE A 360 -28.84 3.85 3.38
C PHE A 360 -29.72 5.13 3.43
N THR A 361 -29.11 6.31 3.33
CA THR A 361 -29.83 7.60 3.38
C THR A 361 -30.07 8.22 1.99
N LYS A 362 -29.56 7.58 0.92
CA LYS A 362 -29.86 7.90 -0.48
C LYS A 362 -31.13 7.21 -0.94
#